data_ea951b1c145209b8a18b580b3d81d965
#
_entry.id   ea951b1c145209b8a18b580b3d81d965
#
_cell.length_a   1.000
_cell.length_b   1.000
_cell.length_c   1.000
_cell.angle_alpha   90.00
_cell.angle_beta   90.00
_cell.angle_gamma   90.00
#
_symmetry.space_group_name_H-M   'P 1'
#
loop_
_entity.id
_entity.type
_entity.pdbx_description
1 polymer ?
#
loop_
_entity_poly.entity_id
_entity_poly.type
_entity_poly.pdbx_seq_one_letter_code
_entity_poly.pdbx_strand_id
1 'polypeptide(L)'
;AEDLFKCDVFVFVASKGIPPVGSGVKDVRMYQFENNSKIVAQYARQARKENFKGLFAVVSDPVDPLAKTAWLESNKDDSGVLDYQGLRPEQVHGFGLGVMNARAAYFAKRDERFKRFLTEGRSFGPHGQDLVVADSITDYNDELSKELTELTVTANLHMRAIGFKPFIAPAYSSGAISLVLMMRGEWHCGSVFLGGIYMGVKNRYTAFGLETE
;
A
#
# COMPACT_ATOMS: atom_id res chain seq x y z
N ALA A 1 16.37 20.18 -7.31
CA ALA A 1 15.20 19.59 -6.63
C ALA A 1 14.08 20.61 -6.38
N GLU A 2 14.24 21.85 -6.84
CA GLU A 2 13.28 22.96 -6.61
C GLU A 2 11.91 22.75 -7.29
N ASP A 3 11.79 21.78 -8.19
CA ASP A 3 10.55 21.54 -8.95
C ASP A 3 9.88 20.20 -8.61
N LEU A 4 10.39 19.49 -7.59
CA LEU A 4 9.95 18.13 -7.31
C LEU A 4 8.47 18.05 -6.89
N PHE A 5 7.99 19.04 -6.15
CA PHE A 5 6.63 19.13 -5.65
C PHE A 5 5.75 20.14 -6.40
N LYS A 6 6.19 20.62 -7.58
CA LYS A 6 5.35 21.35 -8.52
C LYS A 6 4.53 20.39 -9.39
N CYS A 7 3.73 19.55 -8.76
CA CYS A 7 2.90 18.52 -9.41
C CYS A 7 1.65 18.25 -8.59
N ASP A 8 0.65 17.60 -9.20
CA ASP A 8 -0.57 17.18 -8.50
C ASP A 8 -0.35 15.89 -7.71
N VAL A 9 0.57 15.02 -8.18
CA VAL A 9 0.85 13.73 -7.57
C VAL A 9 2.36 13.49 -7.54
N PHE A 10 2.90 13.35 -6.33
CA PHE A 10 4.27 12.87 -6.12
C PHE A 10 4.23 11.37 -5.80
N VAL A 11 4.94 10.55 -6.58
CA VAL A 11 4.96 9.10 -6.41
C VAL A 11 6.29 8.62 -5.84
N PHE A 12 6.25 8.15 -4.60
CA PHE A 12 7.42 7.62 -3.91
C PHE A 12 7.57 6.11 -4.21
N VAL A 13 8.56 5.77 -5.03
CA VAL A 13 8.91 4.39 -5.45
C VAL A 13 10.33 3.98 -5.06
N ALA A 14 11.05 4.85 -4.36
CA ALA A 14 12.44 4.60 -3.98
C ALA A 14 12.55 3.51 -2.91
N SER A 15 13.52 2.61 -3.06
CA SER A 15 13.84 1.56 -2.09
C SER A 15 15.33 1.26 -2.07
N LYS A 16 15.89 0.97 -0.89
CA LYS A 16 17.27 0.47 -0.75
C LYS A 16 17.43 -1.00 -1.12
N GLY A 17 16.35 -1.64 -1.57
CA GLY A 17 16.37 -3.02 -2.01
C GLY A 17 15.87 -4.02 -0.96
N ILE A 18 15.97 -5.27 -1.31
CA ILE A 18 15.52 -6.42 -0.50
C ILE A 18 16.76 -7.24 -0.14
N PRO A 19 16.89 -7.70 1.13
CA PRO A 19 18.01 -8.52 1.52
C PRO A 19 18.05 -9.81 0.67
N PRO A 20 19.26 -10.31 0.31
CA PRO A 20 19.39 -11.55 -0.43
C PRO A 20 18.75 -12.74 0.30
N VAL A 21 18.28 -13.71 -0.46
CA VAL A 21 17.83 -14.98 0.11
C VAL A 21 19.01 -15.65 0.82
N GLY A 22 18.81 -16.10 2.07
CA GLY A 22 19.88 -16.68 2.88
C GLY A 22 20.74 -15.67 3.65
N SER A 23 20.40 -14.38 3.62
CA SER A 23 21.14 -13.32 4.36
C SER A 23 20.98 -13.39 5.89
N GLY A 24 20.20 -14.33 6.43
CA GLY A 24 19.93 -14.42 7.88
C GLY A 24 18.96 -13.37 8.41
N VAL A 25 18.46 -12.47 7.58
CA VAL A 25 17.44 -11.49 7.97
C VAL A 25 16.12 -12.21 8.19
N LYS A 26 15.66 -12.23 9.45
CA LYS A 26 14.43 -12.91 9.86
C LYS A 26 13.18 -12.16 9.39
N ASP A 27 13.18 -10.82 9.53
CA ASP A 27 12.08 -9.95 9.15
C ASP A 27 12.51 -9.02 7.99
N VAL A 28 12.18 -9.43 6.78
CA VAL A 28 12.50 -8.68 5.56
C VAL A 28 11.76 -7.34 5.52
N ARG A 29 10.55 -7.27 6.07
CA ARG A 29 9.75 -6.03 6.04
C ARG A 29 10.27 -5.00 7.02
N MET A 30 10.67 -5.41 8.21
CA MET A 30 11.32 -4.49 9.16
C MET A 30 12.66 -3.99 8.63
N TYR A 31 13.46 -4.85 8.00
CA TYR A 31 14.68 -4.43 7.33
C TYR A 31 14.43 -3.37 6.24
N GLN A 32 13.40 -3.59 5.41
CA GLN A 32 13.01 -2.61 4.39
C GLN A 32 12.51 -1.31 5.03
N PHE A 33 11.70 -1.42 6.09
CA PHE A 33 11.20 -0.26 6.82
C PHE A 33 12.32 0.60 7.39
N GLU A 34 13.28 0.03 8.10
CA GLU A 34 14.41 0.75 8.68
C GLU A 34 15.22 1.55 7.64
N ASN A 35 15.32 1.02 6.43
CA ASN A 35 16.03 1.68 5.35
C ASN A 35 15.16 2.70 4.59
N ASN A 36 13.95 2.31 4.23
CA ASN A 36 13.08 3.12 3.38
C ASN A 36 12.41 4.27 4.14
N SER A 37 12.18 4.12 5.46
CA SER A 37 11.64 5.19 6.32
C SER A 37 12.52 6.43 6.33
N LYS A 38 13.84 6.25 6.30
CA LYS A 38 14.79 7.37 6.24
C LYS A 38 14.71 8.14 4.92
N ILE A 39 14.44 7.42 3.83
CA ILE A 39 14.31 8.04 2.50
C ILE A 39 12.97 8.79 2.42
N VAL A 40 11.86 8.13 2.76
CA VAL A 40 10.53 8.77 2.69
C VAL A 40 10.43 9.99 3.61
N ALA A 41 11.07 9.94 4.80
CA ALA A 41 11.13 11.06 5.73
C ALA A 41 11.75 12.33 5.10
N GLN A 42 12.82 12.16 4.31
CA GLN A 42 13.47 13.29 3.62
C GLN A 42 12.51 13.97 2.64
N TYR A 43 11.81 13.18 1.82
CA TYR A 43 10.83 13.73 0.86
C TYR A 43 9.59 14.29 1.54
N ALA A 44 9.13 13.70 2.64
CA ALA A 44 8.01 14.22 3.42
C ALA A 44 8.31 15.59 4.04
N ARG A 45 9.51 15.77 4.61
CA ARG A 45 9.98 17.06 5.12
C ARG A 45 10.14 18.10 3.98
N GLN A 46 10.61 17.67 2.81
CA GLN A 46 10.69 18.53 1.64
C GLN A 46 9.30 18.95 1.16
N ALA A 47 8.33 18.03 1.09
CA ALA A 47 6.94 18.33 0.76
C ALA A 47 6.35 19.41 1.70
N ARG A 48 6.65 19.33 3.02
CA ARG A 48 6.28 20.36 3.98
C ARG A 48 6.92 21.72 3.64
N LYS A 49 8.24 21.76 3.41
CA LYS A 49 8.98 22.98 3.11
C LYS A 49 8.44 23.68 1.86
N GLU A 50 8.03 22.91 0.85
CA GLU A 50 7.47 23.42 -0.39
C GLU A 50 5.95 23.65 -0.31
N ASN A 51 5.34 23.46 0.86
CA ASN A 51 3.89 23.59 1.08
C ASN A 51 3.05 22.79 0.06
N PHE A 52 3.49 21.56 -0.20
CA PHE A 52 2.89 20.67 -1.19
C PHE A 52 1.40 20.44 -0.91
N LYS A 53 0.56 20.65 -1.92
CA LYS A 53 -0.90 20.53 -1.82
C LYS A 53 -1.47 19.31 -2.55
N GLY A 54 -0.64 18.64 -3.35
CA GLY A 54 -1.02 17.44 -4.10
C GLY A 54 -1.02 16.17 -3.25
N LEU A 55 -1.14 15.05 -3.94
CA LEU A 55 -1.11 13.70 -3.36
C LEU A 55 0.33 13.21 -3.18
N PHE A 56 0.66 12.72 -1.99
CA PHE A 56 1.89 11.99 -1.71
C PHE A 56 1.60 10.49 -1.76
N ALA A 57 1.88 9.85 -2.89
CA ALA A 57 1.60 8.46 -3.17
C ALA A 57 2.78 7.56 -2.79
N VAL A 58 2.60 6.64 -1.85
CA VAL A 58 3.63 5.69 -1.38
C VAL A 58 3.40 4.34 -2.06
N VAL A 59 4.38 3.90 -2.87
CA VAL A 59 4.37 2.60 -3.56
C VAL A 59 5.42 1.64 -2.99
N SER A 60 6.44 2.17 -2.33
CA SER A 60 7.53 1.38 -1.73
C SER A 60 7.09 0.59 -0.50
N ASP A 61 7.68 -0.60 -0.33
CA ASP A 61 7.43 -1.47 0.82
C ASP A 61 8.27 -1.10 2.06
N PRO A 62 7.69 -1.31 3.26
CA PRO A 62 6.30 -1.66 3.56
C PRO A 62 5.37 -0.44 3.47
N VAL A 63 4.34 -0.54 2.64
CA VAL A 63 3.51 0.60 2.20
C VAL A 63 2.87 1.35 3.36
N ASP A 64 2.15 0.65 4.23
CA ASP A 64 1.34 1.26 5.29
C ASP A 64 2.19 1.99 6.34
N PRO A 65 3.27 1.38 6.89
CA PRO A 65 4.18 2.08 7.80
C PRO A 65 4.91 3.25 7.14
N LEU A 66 5.27 3.14 5.84
CA LEU A 66 5.92 4.24 5.13
C LEU A 66 4.95 5.40 4.87
N ALA A 67 3.68 5.13 4.57
CA ALA A 67 2.65 6.16 4.48
C ALA A 67 2.49 6.90 5.81
N LYS A 68 2.42 6.16 6.92
CA LYS A 68 2.40 6.77 8.27
C LYS A 68 3.65 7.59 8.55
N THR A 69 4.82 7.09 8.16
CA THR A 69 6.09 7.83 8.30
C THR A 69 6.07 9.12 7.49
N ALA A 70 5.61 9.09 6.23
CA ALA A 70 5.50 10.28 5.41
C ALA A 70 4.61 11.34 6.06
N TRP A 71 3.44 10.94 6.56
CA TRP A 71 2.55 11.84 7.28
C TRP A 71 3.20 12.42 8.54
N LEU A 72 3.72 11.57 9.43
CA LEU A 72 4.32 12.03 10.69
C LEU A 72 5.54 12.93 10.45
N GLU A 73 6.45 12.55 9.54
CA GLU A 73 7.68 13.31 9.29
C GLU A 73 7.43 14.65 8.59
N SER A 74 6.38 14.75 7.79
CA SER A 74 5.96 16.05 7.25
C SER A 74 5.35 16.96 8.31
N ASN A 75 4.87 16.41 9.40
CA ASN A 75 4.21 17.15 10.48
C ASN A 75 5.12 17.42 11.70
N LYS A 76 6.42 17.21 11.56
CA LYS A 76 7.42 17.63 12.55
C LYS A 76 8.02 18.98 12.15
N ASP A 77 8.17 19.86 13.13
CA ASP A 77 8.93 21.09 12.99
C ASP A 77 10.45 20.84 12.95
N ASP A 78 11.25 21.89 12.87
CA ASP A 78 12.73 21.78 12.83
C ASP A 78 13.33 21.25 14.13
N SER A 79 12.59 21.26 15.25
CA SER A 79 12.98 20.67 16.53
C SER A 79 12.56 19.18 16.67
N GLY A 80 11.80 18.67 15.67
CA GLY A 80 11.27 17.32 15.67
C GLY A 80 9.95 17.13 16.42
N VAL A 81 9.33 18.21 16.87
CA VAL A 81 8.03 18.19 17.56
C VAL A 81 6.90 18.17 16.53
N LEU A 82 5.87 17.36 16.76
CA LEU A 82 4.68 17.30 15.93
C LEU A 82 3.85 18.57 16.10
N ASP A 83 3.67 19.32 15.04
CA ASP A 83 2.89 20.56 14.99
C ASP A 83 1.70 20.50 14.01
N TYR A 84 1.62 19.43 13.21
CA TYR A 84 0.55 19.16 12.24
C TYR A 84 0.40 20.25 11.14
N GLN A 85 1.50 20.91 10.78
CA GLN A 85 1.52 21.95 9.74
C GLN A 85 2.02 21.41 8.37
N GLY A 86 2.20 20.10 8.26
CA GLY A 86 2.64 19.43 7.05
C GLY A 86 1.51 18.89 6.17
N LEU A 87 1.70 17.69 5.64
CA LEU A 87 0.70 17.01 4.83
C LEU A 87 -0.51 16.62 5.69
N ARG A 88 -1.69 16.84 5.16
CA ARG A 88 -2.92 16.29 5.77
C ARG A 88 -2.94 14.77 5.61
N PRO A 89 -3.61 14.03 6.52
CA PRO A 89 -3.69 12.56 6.41
C PRO A 89 -4.22 12.09 5.05
N GLU A 90 -5.20 12.82 4.49
CA GLU A 90 -5.83 12.51 3.21
C GLU A 90 -4.94 12.79 1.99
N GLN A 91 -3.85 13.54 2.17
CA GLN A 91 -2.87 13.75 1.10
C GLN A 91 -1.87 12.60 0.97
N VAL A 92 -1.82 11.69 1.93
CA VAL A 92 -0.90 10.55 1.91
C VAL A 92 -1.66 9.27 1.64
N HIS A 93 -1.28 8.56 0.58
CA HIS A 93 -1.89 7.29 0.19
C HIS A 93 -0.84 6.22 -0.05
N GLY A 94 -1.17 4.98 0.35
CA GLY A 94 -0.38 3.80 0.06
C GLY A 94 -0.97 2.94 -1.06
N PHE A 95 -0.13 2.44 -1.96
CA PHE A 95 -0.55 1.66 -3.12
C PHE A 95 0.07 0.25 -3.10
N GLY A 96 -0.36 -0.60 -2.15
CA GLY A 96 0.10 -1.98 -1.98
C GLY A 96 -1.03 -3.01 -2.01
N LEU A 97 -2.22 -2.64 -1.51
CA LEU A 97 -3.34 -3.58 -1.43
C LEU A 97 -3.88 -4.01 -2.80
N GLY A 98 -3.77 -3.17 -3.82
CA GLY A 98 -4.26 -3.49 -5.16
C GLY A 98 -3.62 -4.75 -5.74
N VAL A 99 -2.32 -4.98 -5.50
CA VAL A 99 -1.64 -6.20 -5.94
C VAL A 99 -2.12 -7.43 -5.16
N MET A 100 -2.42 -7.29 -3.88
CA MET A 100 -2.96 -8.39 -3.07
C MET A 100 -4.36 -8.77 -3.51
N ASN A 101 -5.22 -7.78 -3.74
CA ASN A 101 -6.56 -8.01 -4.28
C ASN A 101 -6.52 -8.67 -5.67
N ALA A 102 -5.58 -8.27 -6.53
CA ALA A 102 -5.39 -8.90 -7.85
C ALA A 102 -4.91 -10.36 -7.73
N ARG A 103 -4.07 -10.70 -6.74
CA ARG A 103 -3.67 -12.10 -6.48
C ARG A 103 -4.86 -12.94 -6.00
N ALA A 104 -5.66 -12.43 -5.06
CA ALA A 104 -6.88 -13.10 -4.62
C ALA A 104 -7.83 -13.36 -5.79
N ALA A 105 -8.07 -12.36 -6.64
CA ALA A 105 -8.87 -12.50 -7.84
C ALA A 105 -8.27 -13.50 -8.86
N TYR A 106 -6.94 -13.60 -8.94
CA TYR A 106 -6.27 -14.60 -9.78
C TYR A 106 -6.62 -16.03 -9.35
N PHE A 107 -6.57 -16.33 -8.04
CA PHE A 107 -6.95 -17.64 -7.51
C PHE A 107 -8.45 -17.88 -7.64
N ALA A 108 -9.27 -16.87 -7.33
CA ALA A 108 -10.71 -16.96 -7.43
C ALA A 108 -11.24 -17.24 -8.86
N LYS A 109 -10.51 -16.81 -9.88
CA LYS A 109 -10.83 -17.15 -11.29
C LYS A 109 -10.48 -18.57 -11.69
N ARG A 110 -9.70 -19.31 -10.89
CA ARG A 110 -9.17 -20.65 -11.20
C ARG A 110 -9.74 -21.76 -10.35
N ASP A 111 -10.38 -21.41 -9.23
CA ASP A 111 -11.00 -22.36 -8.31
C ASP A 111 -12.42 -21.88 -8.00
N GLU A 112 -13.42 -22.70 -8.37
CA GLU A 112 -14.84 -22.41 -8.17
C GLU A 112 -15.21 -22.17 -6.70
N ARG A 113 -14.46 -22.73 -5.75
CA ARG A 113 -14.67 -22.53 -4.31
C ARG A 113 -14.51 -21.09 -3.89
N PHE A 114 -13.65 -20.33 -4.57
CA PHE A 114 -13.35 -18.91 -4.29
C PHE A 114 -14.07 -17.92 -5.20
N LYS A 115 -14.91 -18.41 -6.11
CA LYS A 115 -15.51 -17.58 -7.17
C LYS A 115 -16.32 -16.39 -6.64
N ARG A 116 -16.92 -16.54 -5.46
CA ARG A 116 -17.68 -15.49 -4.78
C ARG A 116 -16.82 -14.24 -4.48
N PHE A 117 -15.53 -14.43 -4.25
CA PHE A 117 -14.62 -13.31 -4.03
C PHE A 117 -14.68 -12.27 -5.15
N LEU A 118 -14.91 -12.67 -6.39
CA LEU A 118 -14.91 -11.76 -7.54
C LEU A 118 -16.03 -10.72 -7.50
N THR A 119 -17.12 -10.99 -6.80
CA THR A 119 -18.29 -10.12 -6.71
C THR A 119 -18.55 -9.60 -5.31
N GLU A 120 -18.35 -10.43 -4.31
CA GLU A 120 -18.71 -10.17 -2.91
C GLU A 120 -17.48 -10.01 -2.00
N GLY A 121 -16.32 -10.50 -2.43
CA GLY A 121 -15.12 -10.51 -1.60
C GLY A 121 -14.46 -9.15 -1.44
N ARG A 122 -13.63 -9.05 -0.38
CA ARG A 122 -12.81 -7.86 -0.09
C ARG A 122 -11.45 -8.26 0.46
N SER A 123 -10.47 -7.43 0.17
CA SER A 123 -9.15 -7.51 0.77
C SER A 123 -8.94 -6.34 1.72
N PHE A 124 -8.43 -6.62 2.92
CA PHE A 124 -8.18 -5.64 3.98
C PHE A 124 -6.77 -5.81 4.54
N GLY A 125 -6.22 -4.71 5.07
CA GLY A 125 -4.96 -4.76 5.79
C GLY A 125 -3.74 -4.45 4.94
N PRO A 126 -2.54 -4.78 5.47
CA PRO A 126 -1.30 -4.40 4.84
C PRO A 126 -0.95 -5.29 3.64
N HIS A 127 -0.03 -4.79 2.83
CA HIS A 127 0.64 -5.62 1.83
C HIS A 127 1.56 -6.64 2.52
N GLY A 128 1.01 -7.72 3.08
CA GLY A 128 1.83 -8.70 3.81
C GLY A 128 1.06 -9.73 4.63
N GLN A 129 1.71 -10.20 5.73
CA GLN A 129 1.23 -11.34 6.51
C GLN A 129 -0.09 -11.08 7.25
N ASP A 130 -0.35 -9.85 7.65
CA ASP A 130 -1.58 -9.49 8.37
C ASP A 130 -2.72 -9.08 7.42
N LEU A 131 -2.60 -9.46 6.13
CA LEU A 131 -3.67 -9.32 5.16
C LEU A 131 -4.84 -10.24 5.51
N VAL A 132 -6.05 -9.74 5.32
CA VAL A 132 -7.27 -10.51 5.36
C VAL A 132 -7.96 -10.44 4.00
N VAL A 133 -8.25 -11.60 3.43
CA VAL A 133 -9.06 -11.73 2.22
C VAL A 133 -10.38 -12.40 2.63
N ALA A 134 -11.45 -11.62 2.70
CA ALA A 134 -12.79 -12.15 2.93
C ALA A 134 -13.36 -12.69 1.62
N ASP A 135 -13.79 -13.94 1.58
CA ASP A 135 -14.43 -14.56 0.41
C ASP A 135 -15.73 -13.86 0.03
N SER A 136 -16.46 -13.40 1.03
CA SER A 136 -17.67 -12.58 0.91
C SER A 136 -17.81 -11.68 2.14
N ILE A 137 -18.30 -10.45 1.95
CA ILE A 137 -18.64 -9.55 3.06
C ILE A 137 -20.11 -9.66 3.50
N THR A 138 -20.93 -10.37 2.76
CA THR A 138 -22.35 -10.57 3.05
C THR A 138 -22.63 -11.94 3.68
N ASP A 139 -21.85 -12.95 3.31
CA ASP A 139 -21.99 -14.32 3.79
C ASP A 139 -20.60 -14.94 3.94
N TYR A 140 -19.86 -14.45 4.94
CA TYR A 140 -18.46 -14.78 5.20
C TYR A 140 -18.25 -16.24 5.56
N ASN A 141 -17.31 -16.90 4.88
CA ASN A 141 -16.84 -18.24 5.21
C ASN A 141 -15.39 -18.18 5.71
N ASP A 142 -15.16 -18.53 6.96
CA ASP A 142 -13.86 -18.39 7.62
C ASP A 142 -12.79 -19.32 7.01
N GLU A 143 -13.14 -20.57 6.68
CA GLU A 143 -12.20 -21.54 6.10
C GLU A 143 -11.74 -21.10 4.70
N LEU A 144 -12.69 -20.76 3.83
CA LEU A 144 -12.37 -20.28 2.47
C LEU A 144 -11.60 -18.97 2.50
N SER A 145 -11.95 -18.06 3.38
CA SER A 145 -11.26 -16.77 3.54
C SER A 145 -9.82 -16.96 4.01
N LYS A 146 -9.55 -17.84 4.96
CA LYS A 146 -8.20 -18.17 5.42
C LYS A 146 -7.37 -18.84 4.33
N GLU A 147 -7.94 -19.81 3.62
CA GLU A 147 -7.25 -20.48 2.51
C GLU A 147 -6.90 -19.49 1.40
N LEU A 148 -7.84 -18.64 0.99
CA LEU A 148 -7.61 -17.63 -0.05
C LEU A 148 -6.61 -16.57 0.40
N THR A 149 -6.62 -16.20 1.68
CA THR A 149 -5.63 -15.29 2.29
C THR A 149 -4.23 -15.89 2.19
N GLU A 150 -4.05 -17.14 2.60
CA GLU A 150 -2.75 -17.84 2.55
C GLU A 150 -2.21 -17.94 1.12
N LEU A 151 -3.04 -18.34 0.17
CA LEU A 151 -2.68 -18.38 -1.26
C LEU A 151 -2.23 -16.99 -1.76
N THR A 152 -2.93 -15.94 -1.35
CA THR A 152 -2.63 -14.56 -1.74
C THR A 152 -1.32 -14.06 -1.15
N VAL A 153 -1.09 -14.28 0.13
CA VAL A 153 0.12 -13.83 0.85
C VAL A 153 1.35 -14.56 0.34
N THR A 154 1.25 -15.86 0.07
CA THR A 154 2.39 -16.71 -0.34
C THR A 154 2.65 -16.74 -1.84
N ALA A 155 1.80 -16.13 -2.66
CA ALA A 155 1.92 -16.16 -4.13
C ALA A 155 3.30 -15.74 -4.65
N ASN A 156 3.97 -14.76 -4.00
CA ASN A 156 5.31 -14.33 -4.36
C ASN A 156 6.39 -15.40 -4.08
N LEU A 157 6.17 -16.30 -3.13
CA LEU A 157 7.11 -17.38 -2.82
C LEU A 157 7.16 -18.40 -3.97
N HIS A 158 6.01 -18.71 -4.58
CA HIS A 158 5.96 -19.57 -5.76
C HIS A 158 6.74 -18.98 -6.93
N MET A 159 6.62 -17.66 -7.15
CA MET A 159 7.38 -16.98 -8.21
C MET A 159 8.89 -17.01 -7.93
N ARG A 160 9.29 -16.86 -6.66
CA ARG A 160 10.70 -16.95 -6.26
C ARG A 160 11.26 -18.35 -6.42
N ALA A 161 10.46 -19.38 -6.12
CA ALA A 161 10.86 -20.77 -6.24
C ALA A 161 11.22 -21.18 -7.68
N ILE A 162 10.61 -20.54 -8.69
CA ILE A 162 10.92 -20.76 -10.11
C ILE A 162 11.94 -19.74 -10.67
N GLY A 163 12.65 -19.02 -9.79
CA GLY A 163 13.79 -18.18 -10.16
C GLY A 163 13.46 -16.72 -10.51
N PHE A 164 12.20 -16.27 -10.37
CA PHE A 164 11.87 -14.87 -10.58
C PHE A 164 12.26 -14.00 -9.38
N LYS A 165 12.66 -12.77 -9.66
CA LYS A 165 12.93 -11.76 -8.62
C LYS A 165 11.62 -11.33 -7.95
N PRO A 166 11.64 -10.97 -6.64
CA PRO A 166 10.44 -10.61 -5.90
C PRO A 166 9.77 -9.31 -6.40
N PHE A 167 10.52 -8.42 -7.00
CA PHE A 167 10.01 -7.17 -7.60
C PHE A 167 9.93 -7.34 -9.10
N ILE A 168 8.79 -7.76 -9.57
CA ILE A 168 8.50 -7.91 -10.99
C ILE A 168 7.63 -6.74 -11.48
N ALA A 169 7.77 -6.37 -12.74
CA ALA A 169 7.00 -5.29 -13.36
C ALA A 169 5.48 -5.34 -13.12
N PRO A 170 4.82 -6.52 -13.11
CA PRO A 170 3.40 -6.61 -12.77
C PRO A 170 2.98 -6.04 -11.41
N ALA A 171 3.85 -6.07 -10.40
CA ALA A 171 3.55 -5.46 -9.10
C ALA A 171 3.48 -3.93 -9.18
N TYR A 172 4.40 -3.33 -9.91
CA TYR A 172 4.38 -1.87 -10.16
C TYR A 172 3.19 -1.46 -11.03
N SER A 173 2.83 -2.27 -12.03
CA SER A 173 1.66 -2.04 -12.87
C SER A 173 0.37 -2.01 -12.05
N SER A 174 0.23 -2.89 -11.05
CA SER A 174 -0.91 -2.88 -10.13
C SER A 174 -1.00 -1.60 -9.32
N GLY A 175 0.14 -1.07 -8.86
CA GLY A 175 0.22 0.24 -8.19
C GLY A 175 -0.21 1.37 -9.11
N ALA A 176 0.27 1.38 -10.35
CA ALA A 176 -0.10 2.38 -11.35
C ALA A 176 -1.60 2.34 -11.69
N ILE A 177 -2.19 1.15 -11.81
CA ILE A 177 -3.64 0.99 -12.04
C ILE A 177 -4.43 1.59 -10.88
N SER A 178 -4.08 1.24 -9.64
CA SER A 178 -4.74 1.77 -8.44
C SER A 178 -4.63 3.29 -8.35
N LEU A 179 -3.47 3.85 -8.70
CA LEU A 179 -3.24 5.29 -8.73
C LEU A 179 -4.15 5.99 -9.76
N VAL A 180 -4.26 5.44 -10.97
CA VAL A 180 -5.13 5.98 -12.03
C VAL A 180 -6.60 5.92 -11.62
N LEU A 181 -7.05 4.81 -11.04
CA LEU A 181 -8.43 4.67 -10.54
C LEU A 181 -8.72 5.69 -9.44
N MET A 182 -7.79 5.88 -8.50
CA MET A 182 -7.91 6.89 -7.45
C MET A 182 -8.04 8.29 -8.03
N MET A 183 -7.21 8.67 -9.00
CA MET A 183 -7.27 9.99 -9.65
C MET A 183 -8.59 10.22 -10.41
N ARG A 184 -9.27 9.15 -10.82
CA ARG A 184 -10.58 9.20 -11.48
C ARG A 184 -11.75 9.18 -10.50
N GLY A 185 -11.51 9.08 -9.18
CA GLY A 185 -12.55 8.91 -8.18
C GLY A 185 -13.23 7.53 -8.25
N GLU A 186 -12.57 6.54 -8.85
CA GLU A 186 -13.09 5.19 -9.00
C GLU A 186 -12.67 4.31 -7.82
N TRP A 187 -13.46 3.26 -7.55
CA TRP A 187 -13.13 2.28 -6.52
C TRP A 187 -11.83 1.55 -6.82
N HIS A 188 -10.94 1.54 -5.84
CA HIS A 188 -9.66 0.84 -5.89
C HIS A 188 -9.27 0.29 -4.51
N CYS A 189 -8.25 -0.55 -4.45
CA CYS A 189 -7.68 -1.04 -3.21
C CYS A 189 -6.38 -0.29 -2.91
N GLY A 190 -6.32 0.39 -1.78
CA GLY A 190 -5.16 1.16 -1.37
C GLY A 190 -5.19 1.45 0.12
N SER A 191 -4.07 1.92 0.65
CA SER A 191 -3.91 2.28 2.06
C SER A 191 -4.29 3.72 2.30
N VAL A 192 -5.22 3.95 3.21
CA VAL A 192 -5.73 5.26 3.59
C VAL A 192 -5.67 5.46 5.10
N PHE A 193 -5.77 6.70 5.55
CA PHE A 193 -5.78 7.03 6.97
C PHE A 193 -7.13 6.66 7.60
N LEU A 194 -7.09 5.76 8.57
CA LEU A 194 -8.26 5.31 9.32
C LEU A 194 -8.04 5.55 10.84
N GLY A 195 -8.29 6.79 11.26
CA GLY A 195 -8.29 7.12 12.69
C GLY A 195 -6.97 6.88 13.44
N GLY A 196 -5.81 7.20 12.83
CA GLY A 196 -4.49 7.10 13.46
C GLY A 196 -3.57 6.04 12.84
N ILE A 197 -4.09 5.18 11.98
CA ILE A 197 -3.32 4.21 11.21
C ILE A 197 -3.54 4.42 9.71
N TYR A 198 -2.57 3.96 8.91
CA TYR A 198 -2.78 3.73 7.49
C TYR A 198 -3.03 2.25 7.29
N MET A 199 -4.11 1.90 6.61
CA MET A 199 -4.49 0.52 6.37
C MET A 199 -5.14 0.37 4.99
N GLY A 200 -4.85 -0.74 4.34
CA GLY A 200 -5.43 -1.09 3.05
C GLY A 200 -6.91 -1.45 3.16
N VAL A 201 -7.72 -0.77 2.37
CA VAL A 201 -9.15 -1.04 2.20
C VAL A 201 -9.56 -0.74 0.76
N LYS A 202 -10.73 -1.22 0.34
CA LYS A 202 -11.36 -0.72 -0.89
C LYS A 202 -11.89 0.68 -0.63
N ASN A 203 -11.46 1.64 -1.42
CA ASN A 203 -11.78 3.05 -1.19
C ASN A 203 -11.88 3.83 -2.50
N ARG A 204 -12.45 5.02 -2.42
CA ARG A 204 -12.42 6.04 -3.47
C ARG A 204 -12.51 7.45 -2.87
N TYR A 205 -12.04 8.43 -3.62
CA TYR A 205 -12.24 9.84 -3.30
C TYR A 205 -13.33 10.42 -4.17
N THR A 206 -14.24 11.14 -3.52
CA THR A 206 -15.30 11.90 -4.16
C THR A 206 -15.21 13.36 -3.76
N ALA A 207 -16.06 14.20 -4.32
CA ALA A 207 -16.18 15.60 -3.90
C ALA A 207 -16.56 15.76 -2.42
N PHE A 208 -17.09 14.72 -1.79
CA PHE A 208 -17.47 14.70 -0.37
C PHE A 208 -16.40 14.09 0.55
N GLY A 209 -15.28 13.65 0.00
CA GLY A 209 -14.17 13.07 0.73
C GLY A 209 -13.94 11.59 0.46
N LEU A 210 -13.25 10.92 1.40
CA LEU A 210 -12.93 9.51 1.33
C LEU A 210 -14.15 8.65 1.64
N GLU A 211 -14.44 7.72 0.75
CA GLU A 211 -15.41 6.64 0.96
C GLU A 211 -14.68 5.31 1.03
N THR A 212 -15.06 4.44 1.97
CA THR A 212 -14.51 3.09 2.16
C THR A 212 -15.61 2.04 2.12
N GLU A 213 -15.25 0.83 1.65
CA GLU A 213 -16.15 -0.32 1.56
C GLU A 213 -15.45 -1.59 2.06
#